data_e79c96a2cf315526948209ec56670ea9
#
_entry.id   e79c96a2cf315526948209ec56670ea9
#
_cell.length_a   1.000
_cell.length_b   1.000
_cell.length_c   1.000
_cell.angle_alpha   90.00
_cell.angle_beta   90.00
_cell.angle_gamma   90.00
#
_symmetry.space_group_name_H-M   'P 1'
#
loop_
_entity.id
_entity.type
_entity.pdbx_description
1 polymer ?
#
loop_
_entity_poly.entity_id
_entity_poly.type
_entity_poly.pdbx_seq_one_letter_code
_entity_poly.pdbx_strand_id
1 'polypeptide(L)'
;MARPPKDLDRPDRPTLLAVAHGTRDAEGVAVTEALVDQVRALRPDLRVERCFLDLVAPSLPEALARLQGDVVLVPLLLGAGYHVRVDIPEALASAPHLRARVAAALGPHPLLADALTDRLADAGWSAGDGPVVLAAAGSTDPDANADAAAMATLLRLRHPPLQDVVPSYLCAAGPTPAEAVAALRSEGHSRIAVAPYLMTPGFFARRSTQAGATLTSAPLGTHTSLARLVALRYDEALAGTSSALPPSRSPR
;
A
#
# COMPACT_ATOMS: atom_id res chain seq x y z
N MET A 1 27.21 -26.52 -27.66
CA MET A 1 26.34 -25.93 -26.65
C MET A 1 25.13 -25.36 -27.35
N ALA A 2 23.98 -26.03 -27.28
CA ALA A 2 22.75 -25.60 -27.90
C ALA A 2 22.13 -24.48 -27.07
N ARG A 3 21.74 -23.38 -27.72
CA ARG A 3 20.99 -22.25 -27.15
C ARG A 3 19.64 -22.78 -26.69
N PRO A 4 19.17 -22.49 -25.46
CA PRO A 4 17.85 -22.91 -25.04
C PRO A 4 16.79 -22.31 -25.98
N PRO A 5 15.67 -23.03 -26.27
CA PRO A 5 14.65 -22.54 -27.15
C PRO A 5 14.06 -21.24 -26.58
N LYS A 6 13.93 -20.22 -27.45
CA LYS A 6 13.11 -19.04 -27.16
C LYS A 6 11.69 -19.54 -26.91
N ASP A 7 11.16 -19.21 -25.74
CA ASP A 7 9.76 -19.39 -25.36
C ASP A 7 8.89 -18.50 -26.28
N LEU A 8 8.51 -19.01 -27.45
CA LEU A 8 7.81 -18.28 -28.52
C LEU A 8 6.28 -18.45 -28.48
N ASP A 9 5.71 -19.10 -27.44
CA ASP A 9 4.29 -19.45 -27.42
C ASP A 9 3.55 -19.17 -26.09
N ARG A 10 4.00 -18.19 -25.30
CA ARG A 10 3.13 -17.62 -24.26
C ARG A 10 2.49 -16.35 -24.81
N PRO A 11 1.14 -16.25 -24.86
CA PRO A 11 0.52 -14.96 -25.14
C PRO A 11 1.10 -13.95 -24.13
N ASP A 12 1.70 -12.88 -24.64
CA ASP A 12 2.32 -11.84 -23.84
C ASP A 12 1.29 -11.30 -22.85
N ARG A 13 1.38 -11.76 -21.58
CA ARG A 13 0.55 -11.20 -20.53
C ARG A 13 0.89 -9.74 -20.38
N PRO A 14 -0.09 -8.87 -20.09
CA PRO A 14 0.17 -7.46 -19.81
C PRO A 14 1.30 -7.28 -18.78
N THR A 15 2.20 -6.35 -19.03
CA THR A 15 3.24 -6.01 -18.05
C THR A 15 2.61 -5.50 -16.77
N LEU A 16 3.00 -6.01 -15.61
CA LEU A 16 2.67 -5.42 -14.32
C LEU A 16 3.61 -4.24 -14.07
N LEU A 17 3.08 -3.03 -13.99
CA LEU A 17 3.81 -1.84 -13.57
C LEU A 17 3.42 -1.49 -12.13
N ALA A 18 4.30 -1.80 -11.18
CA ALA A 18 4.14 -1.44 -9.77
C ALA A 18 4.44 0.06 -9.59
N VAL A 19 3.46 0.83 -9.16
CA VAL A 19 3.54 2.29 -9.03
C VAL A 19 3.61 2.67 -7.56
N ALA A 20 4.80 3.01 -7.05
CA ALA A 20 5.02 3.43 -5.67
C ALA A 20 4.98 4.96 -5.54
N HIS A 21 4.72 5.45 -4.33
CA HIS A 21 4.74 6.90 -4.09
C HIS A 21 6.12 7.50 -4.34
N GLY A 22 7.15 6.85 -3.82
CA GLY A 22 8.51 7.38 -3.77
C GLY A 22 8.85 7.93 -2.38
N THR A 23 10.13 7.94 -2.05
CA THR A 23 10.64 8.45 -0.77
C THR A 23 12.08 8.89 -0.91
N ARG A 24 12.50 9.89 -0.13
CA ARG A 24 13.92 10.29 -0.01
C ARG A 24 14.73 9.36 0.88
N ASP A 25 14.07 8.45 1.58
CA ASP A 25 14.72 7.47 2.46
C ASP A 25 15.18 6.27 1.63
N ALA A 26 16.49 6.04 1.56
CA ALA A 26 17.07 4.96 0.78
C ALA A 26 16.60 3.57 1.24
N GLU A 27 16.36 3.39 2.54
CA GLU A 27 15.79 2.15 3.08
C GLU A 27 14.37 1.92 2.56
N GLY A 28 13.55 2.98 2.49
CA GLY A 28 12.20 2.90 1.93
C GLY A 28 12.19 2.53 0.45
N VAL A 29 13.16 3.02 -0.34
CA VAL A 29 13.34 2.62 -1.74
C VAL A 29 13.73 1.14 -1.82
N ALA A 30 14.71 0.70 -1.03
CA ALA A 30 15.17 -0.69 -1.01
C ALA A 30 14.04 -1.67 -0.62
N VAL A 31 13.19 -1.30 0.34
CA VAL A 31 12.00 -2.08 0.74
C VAL A 31 11.00 -2.18 -0.41
N THR A 32 10.78 -1.10 -1.17
CA THR A 32 9.90 -1.14 -2.36
C THR A 32 10.47 -2.07 -3.43
N GLU A 33 11.78 -2.00 -3.68
CA GLU A 33 12.47 -2.89 -4.63
C GLU A 33 12.35 -4.36 -4.22
N ALA A 34 12.62 -4.67 -2.96
CA ALA A 34 12.52 -6.02 -2.42
C ALA A 34 11.08 -6.56 -2.48
N LEU A 35 10.05 -5.73 -2.26
CA LEU A 35 8.66 -6.13 -2.47
C LEU A 35 8.39 -6.49 -3.93
N VAL A 36 8.87 -5.70 -4.87
CA VAL A 36 8.72 -5.98 -6.32
C VAL A 36 9.45 -7.25 -6.71
N ASP A 37 10.62 -7.53 -6.13
CA ASP A 37 11.35 -8.78 -6.35
C ASP A 37 10.58 -10.00 -5.81
N GLN A 38 9.89 -9.86 -4.68
CA GLN A 38 8.97 -10.90 -4.18
C GLN A 38 7.81 -11.14 -5.15
N VAL A 39 7.25 -10.08 -5.76
CA VAL A 39 6.21 -10.22 -6.79
C VAL A 39 6.75 -10.95 -8.01
N ARG A 40 7.97 -10.64 -8.47
CA ARG A 40 8.65 -11.35 -9.58
C ARG A 40 8.84 -12.83 -9.27
N ALA A 41 9.27 -13.14 -8.05
CA ALA A 41 9.43 -14.53 -7.60
C ALA A 41 8.08 -15.29 -7.53
N LEU A 42 7.02 -14.61 -7.09
CA LEU A 42 5.67 -15.17 -7.00
C LEU A 42 5.03 -15.36 -8.38
N ARG A 43 5.33 -14.49 -9.32
CA ARG A 43 4.74 -14.44 -10.68
C ARG A 43 5.84 -14.46 -11.76
N PRO A 44 6.58 -15.59 -11.89
CA PRO A 44 7.62 -15.72 -12.91
C PRO A 44 7.08 -15.73 -14.35
N ASP A 45 5.75 -15.83 -14.50
CA ASP A 45 5.00 -15.73 -15.76
C ASP A 45 4.77 -14.28 -16.21
N LEU A 46 5.07 -13.29 -15.37
CA LEU A 46 4.84 -11.86 -15.66
C LEU A 46 6.16 -11.10 -15.85
N ARG A 47 6.12 -10.14 -16.75
CA ARG A 47 7.07 -9.04 -16.73
C ARG A 47 6.63 -8.05 -15.66
N VAL A 48 7.45 -7.82 -14.63
CA VAL A 48 7.16 -6.90 -13.53
C VAL A 48 8.18 -5.77 -13.53
N GLU A 49 7.68 -4.56 -13.76
CA GLU A 49 8.43 -3.31 -13.73
C GLU A 49 7.98 -2.44 -12.56
N ARG A 50 8.79 -1.46 -12.18
CA ARG A 50 8.45 -0.49 -11.14
C ARG A 50 8.68 0.94 -11.59
N CYS A 51 7.91 1.84 -11.00
CA CYS A 51 8.15 3.28 -11.09
C CYS A 51 7.67 3.99 -9.83
N PHE A 52 7.94 5.28 -9.77
CA PHE A 52 7.57 6.12 -8.65
C PHE A 52 6.78 7.33 -9.16
N LEU A 53 5.85 7.80 -8.31
CA LEU A 53 5.07 9.00 -8.60
C LEU A 53 5.91 10.26 -8.39
N ASP A 54 6.81 10.22 -7.39
CA ASP A 54 7.62 11.36 -7.00
C ASP A 54 9.00 10.91 -6.45
N LEU A 55 9.95 11.85 -6.35
CA LEU A 55 11.22 11.78 -5.62
C LEU A 55 12.26 10.78 -6.14
N VAL A 56 11.90 9.73 -6.86
CA VAL A 56 12.78 8.62 -7.24
C VAL A 56 12.59 8.24 -8.70
N ALA A 57 13.65 7.89 -9.38
CA ALA A 57 13.61 7.37 -10.76
C ALA A 57 13.48 5.82 -10.78
N PRO A 58 12.86 5.26 -11.83
CA PRO A 58 12.18 6.00 -12.89
C PRO A 58 10.84 6.59 -12.41
N SER A 59 10.52 7.80 -12.86
CA SER A 59 9.20 8.39 -12.68
C SER A 59 8.14 7.62 -13.48
N LEU A 60 6.86 7.79 -13.13
CA LEU A 60 5.75 7.17 -13.87
C LEU A 60 5.78 7.53 -15.37
N PRO A 61 5.93 8.81 -15.80
CA PRO A 61 6.05 9.14 -17.22
C PRO A 61 7.24 8.45 -17.92
N GLU A 62 8.42 8.40 -17.27
CA GLU A 62 9.59 7.73 -17.83
C GLU A 62 9.38 6.23 -18.01
N ALA A 63 8.70 5.57 -17.06
CA ALA A 63 8.38 4.16 -17.14
C ALA A 63 7.37 3.89 -18.27
N LEU A 64 6.31 4.69 -18.37
CA LEU A 64 5.30 4.57 -19.43
C LEU A 64 5.91 4.76 -20.82
N ALA A 65 6.85 5.71 -20.99
CA ALA A 65 7.53 5.94 -22.27
C ALA A 65 8.39 4.76 -22.76
N ARG A 66 8.87 3.90 -21.84
CA ARG A 66 9.71 2.73 -22.16
C ARG A 66 8.89 1.45 -22.42
N LEU A 67 7.63 1.43 -22.01
CA LEU A 67 6.77 0.26 -22.15
C LEU A 67 6.08 0.24 -23.51
N GLN A 68 5.62 -0.94 -23.91
CA GLN A 68 4.88 -1.19 -25.15
C GLN A 68 3.75 -2.20 -24.88
N GLY A 69 2.67 -2.10 -25.64
CA GLY A 69 1.57 -3.08 -25.61
C GLY A 69 0.64 -2.92 -24.42
N ASP A 70 0.30 -4.04 -23.79
CA ASP A 70 -0.65 -4.10 -22.69
C ASP A 70 0.05 -3.95 -21.34
N VAL A 71 -0.48 -3.07 -20.49
CA VAL A 71 0.09 -2.77 -19.17
C VAL A 71 -1.02 -2.72 -18.12
N VAL A 72 -0.78 -3.33 -16.96
CA VAL A 72 -1.60 -3.15 -15.75
C VAL A 72 -0.78 -2.38 -14.72
N LEU A 73 -1.21 -1.17 -14.41
CA LEU A 73 -0.64 -0.37 -13.34
C LEU A 73 -1.24 -0.84 -12.01
N VAL A 74 -0.38 -1.24 -11.09
CA VAL A 74 -0.80 -1.62 -9.73
C VAL A 74 -0.24 -0.58 -8.76
N PRO A 75 -1.10 0.33 -8.22
CA PRO A 75 -0.68 1.31 -7.24
C PRO A 75 -0.25 0.62 -5.94
N LEU A 76 1.00 0.79 -5.53
CA LEU A 76 1.49 0.37 -4.21
C LEU A 76 1.10 1.42 -3.16
N LEU A 77 -0.20 1.75 -3.10
CA LEU A 77 -0.80 2.76 -2.26
C LEU A 77 -1.89 2.12 -1.39
N LEU A 78 -1.99 2.55 -0.14
CA LEU A 78 -2.87 1.94 0.86
C LEU A 78 -4.28 2.52 0.90
N GLY A 79 -4.56 3.52 0.07
CA GLY A 79 -5.88 4.12 -0.11
C GLY A 79 -6.00 4.79 -1.47
N ALA A 80 -7.23 5.01 -1.93
CA ALA A 80 -7.55 5.58 -3.23
C ALA A 80 -7.59 7.13 -3.18
N GLY A 81 -6.48 7.77 -2.77
CA GLY A 81 -6.35 9.23 -2.72
C GLY A 81 -6.05 9.87 -4.08
N TYR A 82 -5.63 11.14 -4.03
CA TYR A 82 -5.35 12.00 -5.17
C TYR A 82 -4.46 11.33 -6.25
N HIS A 83 -3.38 10.68 -5.84
CA HIS A 83 -2.46 10.02 -6.77
C HIS A 83 -3.13 8.95 -7.65
N VAL A 84 -4.04 8.16 -7.07
CA VAL A 84 -4.77 7.12 -7.83
C VAL A 84 -5.81 7.72 -8.75
N ARG A 85 -6.48 8.81 -8.31
CA ARG A 85 -7.60 9.41 -9.02
C ARG A 85 -7.20 10.45 -10.05
N VAL A 86 -6.04 11.08 -9.91
CA VAL A 86 -5.59 12.20 -10.75
C VAL A 86 -4.26 11.89 -11.42
N ASP A 87 -3.18 11.71 -10.67
CA ASP A 87 -1.82 11.64 -11.24
C ASP A 87 -1.64 10.45 -12.18
N ILE A 88 -2.14 9.26 -11.81
CA ILE A 88 -2.03 8.07 -12.66
C ILE A 88 -2.85 8.22 -13.94
N PRO A 89 -4.14 8.63 -13.92
CA PRO A 89 -4.90 8.91 -15.13
C PRO A 89 -4.28 9.99 -16.04
N GLU A 90 -3.77 11.09 -15.48
CA GLU A 90 -3.11 12.14 -16.24
C GLU A 90 -1.83 11.63 -16.94
N ALA A 91 -1.00 10.86 -16.23
CA ALA A 91 0.19 10.26 -16.81
C ALA A 91 -0.18 9.27 -17.95
N LEU A 92 -1.24 8.50 -17.80
CA LEU A 92 -1.73 7.60 -18.85
C LEU A 92 -2.28 8.32 -20.06
N ALA A 93 -2.95 9.47 -19.87
CA ALA A 93 -3.42 10.30 -20.99
C ALA A 93 -2.26 10.76 -21.88
N SER A 94 -1.04 10.87 -21.34
CA SER A 94 0.18 11.21 -22.06
C SER A 94 0.88 10.00 -22.72
N ALA A 95 0.34 8.77 -22.56
CA ALA A 95 0.90 7.53 -23.10
C ALA A 95 -0.12 6.75 -23.98
N PRO A 96 -0.68 7.34 -25.04
CA PRO A 96 -1.74 6.74 -25.86
C PRO A 96 -1.30 5.51 -26.66
N HIS A 97 -0.01 5.23 -26.71
CA HIS A 97 0.58 4.04 -27.35
C HIS A 97 0.40 2.76 -26.50
N LEU A 98 -0.01 2.88 -25.23
CA LEU A 98 -0.23 1.75 -24.34
C LEU A 98 -1.72 1.41 -24.25
N ARG A 99 -2.02 0.12 -24.15
CA ARG A 99 -3.32 -0.38 -23.70
C ARG A 99 -3.25 -0.63 -22.20
N ALA A 100 -3.53 0.43 -21.42
CA ALA A 100 -3.33 0.42 -19.99
C ALA A 100 -4.61 0.18 -19.20
N ARG A 101 -4.50 -0.56 -18.10
CA ARG A 101 -5.53 -0.69 -17.05
C ARG A 101 -4.93 -0.28 -15.72
N VAL A 102 -5.73 0.31 -14.85
CA VAL A 102 -5.32 0.67 -13.50
C VAL A 102 -6.04 -0.24 -12.51
N ALA A 103 -5.29 -0.96 -11.71
CA ALA A 103 -5.82 -1.76 -10.62
C ALA A 103 -6.28 -0.88 -9.46
N ALA A 104 -7.12 -1.40 -8.58
CA ALA A 104 -7.47 -0.73 -7.33
C ALA A 104 -6.22 -0.54 -6.44
N ALA A 105 -6.28 0.42 -5.52
CA ALA A 105 -5.30 0.56 -4.45
C ALA A 105 -5.20 -0.73 -3.62
N LEU A 106 -4.12 -0.92 -2.89
CA LEU A 106 -3.94 -2.12 -2.08
C LEU A 106 -4.96 -2.20 -0.94
N GLY A 107 -5.29 -1.10 -0.30
CA GLY A 107 -6.16 -1.09 0.85
C GLY A 107 -7.51 -0.36 0.68
N PRO A 108 -8.44 -0.63 1.60
CA PRO A 108 -8.37 -1.67 2.64
C PRO A 108 -8.50 -3.10 2.08
N HIS A 109 -7.81 -4.07 2.70
CA HIS A 109 -7.87 -5.48 2.26
C HIS A 109 -7.50 -6.45 3.39
N PRO A 110 -8.11 -7.68 3.45
CA PRO A 110 -7.81 -8.68 4.49
C PRO A 110 -6.32 -9.07 4.59
N LEU A 111 -5.61 -9.18 3.47
CA LEU A 111 -4.17 -9.48 3.48
C LEU A 111 -3.32 -8.40 4.15
N LEU A 112 -3.80 -7.14 4.20
CA LEU A 112 -3.14 -6.08 4.95
C LEU A 112 -3.43 -6.20 6.46
N ALA A 113 -4.61 -6.68 6.83
CA ALA A 113 -4.93 -6.98 8.23
C ALA A 113 -4.02 -8.10 8.74
N ASP A 114 -3.84 -9.17 7.95
CA ASP A 114 -2.93 -10.27 8.30
C ASP A 114 -1.49 -9.73 8.49
N ALA A 115 -0.99 -8.93 7.54
CA ALA A 115 0.34 -8.34 7.64
C ALA A 115 0.52 -7.42 8.86
N LEU A 116 -0.48 -6.60 9.20
CA LEU A 116 -0.44 -5.74 10.39
C LEU A 116 -0.42 -6.57 11.68
N THR A 117 -1.19 -7.65 11.74
CA THR A 117 -1.22 -8.55 12.90
C THR A 117 0.12 -9.26 13.08
N ASP A 118 0.71 -9.75 11.98
CA ASP A 118 2.03 -10.39 12.02
C ASP A 118 3.11 -9.38 12.46
N ARG A 119 3.07 -8.12 11.97
CA ARG A 119 3.99 -7.07 12.41
C ARG A 119 3.85 -6.71 13.89
N LEU A 120 2.63 -6.72 14.42
CA LEU A 120 2.39 -6.54 15.85
C LEU A 120 2.97 -7.72 16.65
N ALA A 121 2.75 -8.95 16.20
CA ALA A 121 3.28 -10.14 16.84
C ALA A 121 4.81 -10.19 16.81
N ASP A 122 5.44 -9.86 15.67
CA ASP A 122 6.91 -9.75 15.52
C ASP A 122 7.51 -8.73 16.52
N ALA A 123 6.75 -7.69 16.85
CA ALA A 123 7.15 -6.68 17.82
C ALA A 123 6.86 -7.09 19.28
N GLY A 124 6.27 -8.26 19.52
CA GLY A 124 5.95 -8.78 20.85
C GLY A 124 4.57 -8.36 21.38
N TRP A 125 3.65 -7.94 20.49
CA TRP A 125 2.27 -7.65 20.87
C TRP A 125 1.40 -8.90 20.72
N SER A 126 0.75 -9.29 21.78
CA SER A 126 -0.13 -10.44 21.80
C SER A 126 -1.60 -10.04 21.86
N ALA A 127 -2.46 -10.94 21.43
CA ALA A 127 -3.91 -10.80 21.58
C ALA A 127 -4.29 -10.58 23.06
N GLY A 128 -5.08 -9.55 23.32
CA GLY A 128 -5.50 -9.18 24.69
C GLY A 128 -4.54 -8.24 25.44
N ASP A 129 -3.41 -7.88 24.85
CA ASP A 129 -2.46 -6.93 25.47
C ASP A 129 -3.05 -5.51 25.61
N GLY A 130 -4.05 -5.15 24.80
CA GLY A 130 -4.71 -3.85 24.84
C GLY A 130 -5.11 -3.35 23.45
N PRO A 131 -5.53 -2.08 23.35
CA PRO A 131 -5.93 -1.46 22.07
C PRO A 131 -4.72 -1.19 21.17
N VAL A 132 -5.05 -1.06 19.88
CA VAL A 132 -4.08 -0.74 18.80
C VAL A 132 -4.46 0.58 18.17
N VAL A 133 -3.51 1.48 18.01
CA VAL A 133 -3.64 2.70 17.21
C VAL A 133 -3.10 2.41 15.81
N LEU A 134 -3.96 2.43 14.79
CA LEU A 134 -3.57 2.28 13.39
C LEU A 134 -3.07 3.63 12.87
N ALA A 135 -1.78 3.78 12.64
CA ALA A 135 -1.16 5.05 12.22
C ALA A 135 -1.03 5.10 10.70
N ALA A 136 -1.95 5.77 10.03
CA ALA A 136 -1.91 6.04 8.59
C ALA A 136 -1.16 7.34 8.28
N ALA A 137 -0.72 7.52 7.04
CA ALA A 137 -0.09 8.78 6.61
C ALA A 137 -1.01 9.98 6.82
N GLY A 138 -2.28 9.84 6.50
CA GLY A 138 -3.24 10.92 6.47
C GLY A 138 -3.28 11.62 5.12
N SER A 139 -4.38 12.27 4.80
CA SER A 139 -4.63 12.97 3.55
C SER A 139 -5.57 14.16 3.77
N THR A 140 -5.47 15.16 2.90
CA THR A 140 -6.51 16.19 2.76
C THR A 140 -7.76 15.67 2.04
N ASP A 141 -7.66 14.53 1.36
CA ASP A 141 -8.77 13.82 0.75
C ASP A 141 -9.50 12.97 1.82
N PRO A 142 -10.77 13.28 2.15
CA PRO A 142 -11.52 12.55 3.17
C PRO A 142 -11.76 11.08 2.82
N ASP A 143 -11.84 10.73 1.54
CA ASP A 143 -12.05 9.34 1.11
C ASP A 143 -10.81 8.48 1.41
N ALA A 144 -9.60 9.03 1.24
CA ALA A 144 -8.37 8.33 1.61
C ALA A 144 -8.27 8.08 3.12
N ASN A 145 -8.79 9.00 3.95
CA ASN A 145 -8.87 8.82 5.40
C ASN A 145 -9.96 7.80 5.78
N ALA A 146 -11.07 7.76 5.04
CA ALA A 146 -12.12 6.75 5.21
C ALA A 146 -11.59 5.34 4.92
N ASP A 147 -10.72 5.15 3.92
CA ASP A 147 -10.05 3.88 3.65
C ASP A 147 -9.21 3.41 4.85
N ALA A 148 -8.48 4.32 5.50
CA ALA A 148 -7.71 3.99 6.70
C ALA A 148 -8.62 3.61 7.89
N ALA A 149 -9.74 4.31 8.07
CA ALA A 149 -10.73 3.97 9.09
C ALA A 149 -11.42 2.61 8.81
N ALA A 150 -11.71 2.33 7.54
CA ALA A 150 -12.22 1.03 7.11
C ALA A 150 -11.19 -0.09 7.37
N MET A 151 -9.89 0.19 7.17
CA MET A 151 -8.82 -0.75 7.47
C MET A 151 -8.73 -1.05 8.97
N ALA A 152 -8.87 -0.04 9.85
CA ALA A 152 -8.92 -0.23 11.29
C ALA A 152 -10.10 -1.13 11.70
N THR A 153 -11.27 -0.90 11.11
CA THR A 153 -12.46 -1.73 11.31
C THR A 153 -12.22 -3.18 10.84
N LEU A 154 -11.63 -3.34 9.65
CA LEU A 154 -11.33 -4.66 9.09
C LEU A 154 -10.32 -5.44 9.95
N LEU A 155 -9.28 -4.78 10.45
CA LEU A 155 -8.29 -5.37 11.34
C LEU A 155 -8.94 -5.88 12.63
N ARG A 156 -9.80 -5.09 13.26
CA ARG A 156 -10.56 -5.47 14.45
C ARG A 156 -11.48 -6.67 14.20
N LEU A 157 -12.21 -6.68 13.09
CA LEU A 157 -13.16 -7.74 12.76
C LEU A 157 -12.47 -9.06 12.40
N ARG A 158 -11.31 -8.99 11.74
CA ARG A 158 -10.58 -10.17 11.29
C ARG A 158 -9.78 -10.83 12.41
N HIS A 159 -9.36 -10.05 13.39
CA HIS A 159 -8.58 -10.51 14.54
C HIS A 159 -9.31 -10.16 15.85
N PRO A 160 -10.39 -10.87 16.20
CA PRO A 160 -11.23 -10.59 17.37
C PRO A 160 -10.52 -10.41 18.71
N PRO A 161 -9.33 -11.01 18.93
CA PRO A 161 -8.54 -10.72 20.13
C PRO A 161 -8.01 -9.27 20.21
N LEU A 162 -7.97 -8.52 19.08
CA LEU A 162 -7.72 -7.09 19.08
C LEU A 162 -9.02 -6.36 19.45
N GLN A 163 -9.16 -5.96 20.72
CA GLN A 163 -10.40 -5.40 21.25
C GLN A 163 -10.77 -4.08 20.57
N ASP A 164 -9.82 -3.12 20.53
CA ASP A 164 -10.02 -1.82 19.94
C ASP A 164 -8.89 -1.46 18.98
N VAL A 165 -9.27 -1.06 17.77
CA VAL A 165 -8.36 -0.53 16.76
C VAL A 165 -8.82 0.88 16.39
N VAL A 166 -8.04 1.87 16.79
CA VAL A 166 -8.35 3.30 16.59
C VAL A 166 -7.55 3.84 15.42
N PRO A 167 -8.20 4.37 14.36
CA PRO A 167 -7.49 5.02 13.28
C PRO A 167 -6.88 6.36 13.74
N SER A 168 -5.68 6.66 13.23
CA SER A 168 -4.97 7.92 13.48
C SER A 168 -4.15 8.33 12.27
N TYR A 169 -3.77 9.60 12.19
CA TYR A 169 -3.17 10.18 11.01
C TYR A 169 -1.90 10.98 11.35
N LEU A 170 -0.84 10.74 10.59
CA LEU A 170 0.45 11.37 10.82
C LEU A 170 0.54 12.78 10.25
N CYS A 171 -0.34 13.12 9.28
CA CYS A 171 -0.51 14.47 8.75
C CYS A 171 -1.95 14.71 8.27
N ALA A 172 -2.29 15.98 8.02
CA ALA A 172 -3.48 16.48 7.31
C ALA A 172 -4.86 16.09 7.89
N ALA A 173 -4.92 15.22 8.89
CA ALA A 173 -6.15 14.80 9.57
C ALA A 173 -5.87 14.46 11.03
N GLY A 174 -6.92 14.28 11.82
CA GLY A 174 -6.85 13.86 13.22
C GLY A 174 -7.77 12.69 13.52
N PRO A 175 -7.60 12.04 14.68
CA PRO A 175 -6.54 12.33 15.66
C PRO A 175 -5.14 11.92 15.17
N THR A 176 -4.09 12.58 15.70
CA THR A 176 -2.72 12.10 15.56
C THR A 176 -2.49 10.83 16.39
N PRO A 177 -1.47 10.01 16.10
CA PRO A 177 -1.17 8.84 16.92
C PRO A 177 -0.95 9.17 18.41
N ALA A 178 -0.32 10.32 18.72
CA ALA A 178 -0.10 10.75 20.10
C ALA A 178 -1.42 11.11 20.81
N GLU A 179 -2.32 11.80 20.13
CA GLU A 179 -3.66 12.12 20.67
C GLU A 179 -4.49 10.86 20.89
N ALA A 180 -4.47 9.91 19.95
CA ALA A 180 -5.16 8.63 20.10
C ALA A 180 -4.61 7.80 21.28
N VAL A 181 -3.28 7.75 21.44
CA VAL A 181 -2.65 7.10 22.61
C VAL A 181 -3.03 7.79 23.92
N ALA A 182 -3.04 9.12 23.95
CA ALA A 182 -3.41 9.88 25.15
C ALA A 182 -4.88 9.65 25.54
N ALA A 183 -5.80 9.58 24.55
CA ALA A 183 -7.21 9.27 24.78
C ALA A 183 -7.38 7.88 25.39
N LEU A 184 -6.79 6.85 24.81
CA LEU A 184 -6.84 5.49 25.32
C LEU A 184 -6.24 5.36 26.74
N ARG A 185 -5.18 6.11 27.03
CA ARG A 185 -4.63 6.18 28.41
C ARG A 185 -5.59 6.81 29.40
N SER A 186 -6.33 7.84 29.00
CA SER A 186 -7.34 8.48 29.86
C SER A 186 -8.54 7.55 30.12
N GLU A 187 -8.80 6.59 29.24
CA GLU A 187 -9.78 5.50 29.38
C GLU A 187 -9.28 4.35 30.27
N GLY A 188 -8.04 4.42 30.76
CA GLY A 188 -7.46 3.44 31.70
C GLY A 188 -6.61 2.35 31.04
N HIS A 189 -6.34 2.42 29.75
CA HIS A 189 -5.48 1.45 29.08
C HIS A 189 -4.01 1.69 29.42
N SER A 190 -3.38 0.75 30.10
CA SER A 190 -1.97 0.82 30.49
C SER A 190 -1.02 0.36 29.37
N ARG A 191 -1.47 -0.55 28.51
CA ARG A 191 -0.73 -1.07 27.35
C ARG A 191 -1.43 -0.66 26.06
N ILE A 192 -0.71 -0.04 25.14
CA ILE A 192 -1.23 0.45 23.86
C ILE A 192 -0.15 0.20 22.82
N ALA A 193 -0.51 -0.39 21.68
CA ALA A 193 0.40 -0.53 20.54
C ALA A 193 0.08 0.49 19.45
N VAL A 194 1.09 0.88 18.68
CA VAL A 194 0.92 1.57 17.39
C VAL A 194 1.27 0.62 16.26
N ALA A 195 0.37 0.46 15.31
CA ALA A 195 0.57 -0.27 14.07
C ALA A 195 0.68 0.71 12.90
N PRO A 196 1.88 0.95 12.35
CA PRO A 196 2.06 1.82 11.18
C PRO A 196 1.40 1.22 9.94
N TYR A 197 0.32 1.84 9.49
CA TYR A 197 -0.31 1.53 8.20
C TYR A 197 0.42 2.30 7.10
N LEU A 198 1.65 1.89 6.85
CA LEU A 198 2.62 2.50 5.96
C LEU A 198 3.33 1.41 5.16
N MET A 199 3.64 1.69 3.89
CA MET A 199 4.31 0.72 3.02
C MET A 199 5.75 0.46 3.44
N THR A 200 6.49 1.51 3.81
CA THR A 200 7.94 1.45 3.96
C THR A 200 8.40 2.19 5.22
N PRO A 201 9.60 1.89 5.74
CA PRO A 201 10.27 2.76 6.70
C PRO A 201 10.50 4.16 6.10
N GLY A 202 10.77 5.15 6.96
CA GLY A 202 11.00 6.53 6.55
C GLY A 202 10.45 7.54 7.57
N PHE A 203 10.25 8.77 7.12
CA PHE A 203 9.84 9.89 7.98
C PHE A 203 8.58 9.60 8.80
N PHE A 204 7.51 9.13 8.15
CA PHE A 204 6.25 8.84 8.84
C PHE A 204 6.34 7.64 9.79
N ALA A 205 7.08 6.59 9.41
CA ALA A 205 7.29 5.45 10.30
C ALA A 205 8.06 5.86 11.57
N ARG A 206 9.08 6.70 11.43
CA ARG A 206 9.79 7.28 12.60
C ARG A 206 8.87 8.18 13.44
N ARG A 207 7.98 8.96 12.82
CA ARG A 207 6.99 9.77 13.58
C ARG A 207 6.03 8.91 14.39
N SER A 208 5.61 7.76 13.87
CA SER A 208 4.70 6.86 14.59
C SER A 208 5.32 6.32 15.88
N THR A 209 6.65 6.15 15.94
CA THR A 209 7.33 5.70 17.18
C THR A 209 7.32 6.73 18.31
N GLN A 210 7.02 7.99 17.98
CA GLN A 210 7.00 9.10 18.94
C GLN A 210 5.62 9.30 19.59
N ALA A 211 4.67 8.42 19.32
CA ALA A 211 3.30 8.52 19.84
C ALA A 211 3.18 8.28 21.35
N GLY A 212 4.24 7.82 22.02
CA GLY A 212 4.21 7.51 23.46
C GLY A 212 3.49 6.22 23.81
N ALA A 213 3.28 5.33 22.85
CA ALA A 213 2.71 4.00 23.06
C ALA A 213 3.68 3.05 23.78
N THR A 214 3.17 1.93 24.29
CA THR A 214 3.99 0.88 24.90
C THR A 214 4.90 0.22 23.88
N LEU A 215 4.41 0.09 22.64
CA LEU A 215 5.08 -0.57 21.54
C LEU A 215 4.66 0.05 20.21
N THR A 216 5.56 0.09 19.25
CA THR A 216 5.25 0.41 17.85
C THR A 216 5.83 -0.69 16.97
N SER A 217 4.99 -1.31 16.14
CA SER A 217 5.44 -2.34 15.20
C SER A 217 6.20 -1.72 14.01
N ALA A 218 6.86 -2.57 13.22
CA ALA A 218 7.41 -2.15 11.93
C ALA A 218 6.28 -1.82 10.93
N PRO A 219 6.56 -1.00 9.90
CA PRO A 219 5.68 -0.86 8.73
C PRO A 219 5.43 -2.18 8.02
N LEU A 220 4.48 -2.19 7.09
CA LEU A 220 4.12 -3.38 6.31
C LEU A 220 5.33 -4.00 5.58
N GLY A 221 6.15 -3.18 4.93
CA GLY A 221 7.43 -3.59 4.36
C GLY A 221 7.31 -4.68 3.29
N THR A 222 8.22 -5.65 3.36
CA THR A 222 8.30 -6.79 2.44
C THR A 222 7.48 -7.99 2.92
N HIS A 223 6.38 -7.78 3.64
CA HIS A 223 5.54 -8.88 4.09
C HIS A 223 4.96 -9.66 2.90
N THR A 224 4.96 -10.99 2.96
CA THR A 224 4.52 -11.85 1.85
C THR A 224 3.07 -11.61 1.43
N SER A 225 2.20 -11.22 2.36
CA SER A 225 0.81 -10.86 2.06
C SER A 225 0.71 -9.65 1.12
N LEU A 226 1.69 -8.71 1.16
CA LEU A 226 1.71 -7.58 0.23
C LEU A 226 2.04 -8.03 -1.19
N ALA A 227 3.04 -8.89 -1.37
CA ALA A 227 3.38 -9.42 -2.69
C ALA A 227 2.19 -10.21 -3.31
N ARG A 228 1.50 -11.00 -2.48
CA ARG A 228 0.25 -11.70 -2.88
C ARG A 228 -0.85 -10.71 -3.27
N LEU A 229 -1.00 -9.63 -2.51
CA LEU A 229 -2.02 -8.62 -2.80
C LEU A 229 -1.73 -7.86 -4.10
N VAL A 230 -0.48 -7.53 -4.37
CA VAL A 230 -0.07 -6.92 -5.65
C VAL A 230 -0.41 -7.84 -6.83
N ALA A 231 -0.11 -9.13 -6.72
CA ALA A 231 -0.48 -10.11 -7.75
C ALA A 231 -1.99 -10.24 -7.90
N LEU A 232 -2.75 -10.26 -6.79
CA LEU A 232 -4.21 -10.30 -6.81
C LEU A 232 -4.81 -9.07 -7.49
N ARG A 233 -4.34 -7.86 -7.18
CA ARG A 233 -4.80 -6.61 -7.81
C ARG A 233 -4.55 -6.61 -9.32
N TYR A 234 -3.43 -7.17 -9.76
CA TYR A 234 -3.16 -7.37 -11.18
C TYR A 234 -4.21 -8.30 -11.83
N ASP A 235 -4.47 -9.46 -11.23
CA ASP A 235 -5.43 -10.43 -11.78
C ASP A 235 -6.87 -9.88 -11.77
N GLU A 236 -7.28 -9.16 -10.73
CA GLU A 236 -8.58 -8.47 -10.64
C GLU A 236 -8.75 -7.43 -11.75
N ALA A 237 -7.72 -6.65 -12.05
CA ALA A 237 -7.76 -5.66 -13.13
C ALA A 237 -7.90 -6.31 -14.51
N LEU A 238 -7.32 -7.49 -14.70
CA LEU A 238 -7.48 -8.26 -15.94
C LEU A 238 -8.87 -8.85 -16.08
N ALA A 239 -9.44 -9.36 -14.99
CA ALA A 239 -10.80 -9.92 -14.98
C ALA A 239 -11.90 -8.88 -15.16
N GLY A 240 -11.57 -7.57 -15.14
CA GLY A 240 -12.54 -6.48 -15.19
C GLY A 240 -13.33 -6.30 -13.90
N THR A 241 -12.91 -6.95 -12.81
CA THR A 241 -13.50 -6.83 -11.46
C THR A 241 -12.96 -5.64 -10.69
N SER A 242 -12.07 -4.83 -11.29
CA SER A 242 -11.61 -3.57 -10.69
C SER A 242 -12.83 -2.65 -10.53
N SER A 243 -13.09 -2.22 -9.30
CA SER A 243 -14.14 -1.24 -9.00
C SER A 243 -13.93 -0.02 -9.88
N ALA A 244 -14.86 0.24 -10.80
CA ALA A 244 -14.77 1.39 -11.68
C ALA A 244 -14.66 2.65 -10.81
N LEU A 245 -13.61 3.44 -11.03
CA LEU A 245 -13.49 4.78 -10.45
C LEU A 245 -14.76 5.56 -10.79
N PRO A 246 -15.45 6.16 -9.81
CA PRO A 246 -16.59 7.02 -10.12
C PRO A 246 -16.12 8.16 -11.03
N PRO A 247 -16.94 8.60 -11.99
CA PRO A 247 -16.57 9.68 -12.90
C PRO A 247 -16.21 10.94 -12.12
N SER A 248 -15.08 11.54 -12.46
CA SER A 248 -14.61 12.79 -11.88
C SER A 248 -15.71 13.86 -11.99
N ARG A 249 -16.21 14.36 -10.85
CA ARG A 249 -17.03 15.56 -10.84
C ARG A 249 -16.09 16.72 -11.18
N SER A 250 -16.25 17.30 -12.36
CA SER A 250 -15.59 18.58 -12.71
C SER A 250 -15.95 19.62 -11.67
N PRO A 251 -14.98 20.39 -11.15
CA PRO A 251 -15.29 21.52 -10.28
C PRO A 251 -16.03 22.57 -11.10
N ARG A 252 -17.15 23.08 -10.57
CA ARG A 252 -17.82 24.30 -11.04
C ARG A 252 -17.14 25.49 -10.40
#